data_14129fc700a59fe1abd53e28883d9500
#
_entry.id   14129fc700a59fe1abd53e28883d9500
#
_cell.length_a   1.000
_cell.length_b   1.000
_cell.length_c   1.000
_cell.angle_alpha   90.00
_cell.angle_beta   90.00
_cell.angle_gamma   90.00
#
_symmetry.space_group_name_H-M   'P 1'
#
loop_
_entity.id
_entity.type
_entity.pdbx_description
1 polymer ?
#
loop_
_entity_poly.entity_id
_entity_poly.type
_entity_poly.pdbx_seq_one_letter_code
_entity_poly.pdbx_strand_id
1 'polypeptide(L)'
;PGCPRPVHAGRSIEWTLGNGISAIVAQQTPPVAAKMDGRKRRWHQHKVERRNELVDGTLEAIRRRGSNVSMDEIAAEIGVSKTVLYRYFVDKNDLTTAVMMRFAQTTLIPNMAKALSSNLDGYELTREIIRVYVHTVAAEPEPYRFVMANSSASKSKVMADSEQIIARMLAVMLRRRMAEAGMDTRGVEPWAYLIVGGVQLATHSWMSHPRMSADDLIDYLTMLSWSALCGIVEVGGSLEVFRNQPHPPPVLPKTITEKTPTDGSANDAAANGGEAEHE
;
A
#
# COMPACT_ATOMS: atom_id res chain seq x y z
N PRO A 1 -3.99 -28.29 -0.32
CA PRO A 1 -4.76 -27.96 0.86
C PRO A 1 -5.17 -26.50 0.73
N GLY A 2 -6.36 -26.30 0.15
CA GLY A 2 -6.93 -24.97 -0.02
C GLY A 2 -7.42 -24.45 1.32
N CYS A 3 -7.39 -23.14 1.50
CA CYS A 3 -8.08 -22.47 2.60
C CYS A 3 -9.49 -23.03 2.71
N PRO A 4 -9.93 -23.53 3.87
CA PRO A 4 -11.25 -24.12 3.99
C PRO A 4 -12.30 -23.08 3.61
N ARG A 5 -13.15 -23.41 2.64
CA ARG A 5 -14.33 -22.60 2.36
C ARG A 5 -15.22 -22.64 3.61
N PRO A 6 -15.67 -21.51 4.13
CA PRO A 6 -16.62 -21.51 5.23
C PRO A 6 -17.85 -22.31 4.80
N VAL A 7 -18.14 -23.40 5.51
CA VAL A 7 -19.33 -24.25 5.31
C VAL A 7 -20.52 -23.55 5.95
N HIS A 8 -20.99 -22.48 5.35
CA HIS A 8 -22.34 -21.97 5.56
C HIS A 8 -22.90 -21.57 4.20
N ALA A 9 -23.73 -22.48 3.71
CA ALA A 9 -24.54 -22.29 2.53
C ALA A 9 -25.43 -21.04 2.65
N GLY A 10 -25.39 -20.20 1.63
CA GLY A 10 -26.55 -19.43 1.19
C GLY A 10 -26.84 -18.14 1.91
N ARG A 11 -25.93 -17.15 1.81
CA ARG A 11 -26.33 -15.74 1.61
C ARG A 11 -25.22 -15.02 0.87
N SER A 12 -25.48 -14.64 -0.37
CA SER A 12 -24.70 -13.63 -1.08
C SER A 12 -24.82 -12.35 -0.26
N ILE A 13 -23.74 -11.95 0.39
CA ILE A 13 -23.69 -10.70 1.15
C ILE A 13 -23.49 -9.58 0.13
N GLU A 14 -24.54 -8.84 -0.17
CA GLU A 14 -24.46 -7.61 -0.98
C GLU A 14 -23.63 -6.56 -0.22
N TRP A 15 -22.50 -6.18 -0.80
CA TRP A 15 -21.53 -5.24 -0.23
C TRP A 15 -21.89 -3.81 -0.62
N THR A 16 -22.78 -3.16 0.11
CA THR A 16 -23.02 -1.72 -0.02
C THR A 16 -22.14 -0.95 0.96
N LEU A 17 -21.11 -0.31 0.46
CA LEU A 17 -20.29 0.67 1.20
C LEU A 17 -21.07 2.01 1.32
N GLY A 18 -22.10 2.03 2.17
CA GLY A 18 -22.77 3.27 2.53
C GLY A 18 -21.98 4.01 3.62
N ASN A 19 -21.68 5.29 3.38
CA ASN A 19 -21.38 6.38 4.34
C ASN A 19 -20.19 6.26 5.32
N GLY A 20 -19.53 5.12 5.50
CA GLY A 20 -18.46 4.99 6.50
C GLY A 20 -17.16 5.70 6.12
N ILE A 21 -16.74 5.63 4.85
CA ILE A 21 -15.47 6.20 4.38
C ILE A 21 -15.54 7.73 4.33
N SER A 22 -16.67 8.29 3.90
CA SER A 22 -16.89 9.75 3.90
C SER A 22 -16.83 10.34 5.31
N ALA A 23 -17.26 9.60 6.33
CA ALA A 23 -17.21 10.04 7.71
C ALA A 23 -15.78 10.08 8.29
N ILE A 24 -14.91 9.14 7.89
CA ILE A 24 -13.50 9.11 8.33
C ILE A 24 -12.72 10.28 7.73
N VAL A 25 -12.95 10.59 6.46
CA VAL A 25 -12.35 11.77 5.80
C VAL A 25 -12.91 13.08 6.39
N ALA A 26 -14.19 13.11 6.77
CA ALA A 26 -14.84 14.28 7.36
C ALA A 26 -14.46 14.53 8.84
N GLN A 27 -14.09 13.51 9.60
CA GLN A 27 -13.68 13.66 11.02
C GLN A 27 -12.29 14.30 11.21
N GLN A 28 -11.54 14.53 10.14
CA GLN A 28 -10.28 15.29 10.18
C GLN A 28 -10.48 16.79 9.95
N THR A 29 -11.71 17.24 9.81
CA THR A 29 -12.02 18.67 9.85
C THR A 29 -11.94 19.13 11.31
N PRO A 30 -11.12 20.14 11.64
CA PRO A 30 -11.06 20.65 13.00
C PRO A 30 -12.45 21.14 13.45
N PRO A 31 -12.77 21.04 14.76
CA PRO A 31 -14.08 21.40 15.26
C PRO A 31 -14.45 22.82 14.85
N VAL A 32 -15.71 22.97 14.45
CA VAL A 32 -16.31 24.21 13.94
C VAL A 32 -15.87 25.38 14.81
N ALA A 33 -15.08 26.27 14.22
CA ALA A 33 -14.60 27.49 14.83
C ALA A 33 -15.76 28.34 15.35
N ALA A 34 -15.62 28.78 16.60
CA ALA A 34 -16.38 29.91 17.14
C ALA A 34 -16.47 31.02 16.09
N LYS A 35 -17.60 31.72 16.03
CA LYS A 35 -17.94 32.84 15.11
C LYS A 35 -16.72 33.72 14.79
N MET A 36 -15.92 33.34 13.79
CA MET A 36 -14.85 34.18 13.27
C MET A 36 -15.45 35.24 12.35
N ASP A 37 -15.03 36.51 12.53
CA ASP A 37 -15.34 37.63 11.65
C ASP A 37 -15.13 37.22 10.17
N GLY A 38 -16.09 37.50 9.31
CA GLY A 38 -16.09 37.08 7.89
C GLY A 38 -14.85 37.54 7.11
N ARG A 39 -14.15 38.60 7.57
CA ARG A 39 -12.89 39.07 7.02
C ARG A 39 -11.73 38.12 7.41
N LYS A 40 -11.67 37.68 8.68
CA LYS A 40 -10.68 36.73 9.18
C LYS A 40 -10.85 35.36 8.51
N ARG A 41 -12.09 34.91 8.30
CA ARG A 41 -12.40 33.64 7.62
C ARG A 41 -11.93 33.66 6.16
N ARG A 42 -12.23 34.72 5.41
CA ARG A 42 -11.75 34.88 4.01
C ARG A 42 -10.24 34.90 3.93
N TRP A 43 -9.58 35.64 4.81
CA TRP A 43 -8.11 35.70 4.86
C TRP A 43 -7.48 34.33 5.17
N HIS A 44 -8.04 33.61 6.14
CA HIS A 44 -7.58 32.25 6.49
C HIS A 44 -7.78 31.31 5.31
N GLN A 45 -8.93 31.32 4.66
CA GLN A 45 -9.22 30.50 3.48
C GLN A 45 -8.23 30.79 2.35
N HIS A 46 -7.99 32.05 2.04
CA HIS A 46 -7.01 32.44 1.02
C HIS A 46 -5.58 31.98 1.36
N LYS A 47 -5.21 32.00 2.64
CA LYS A 47 -3.90 31.49 3.08
C LYS A 47 -3.80 29.97 2.88
N VAL A 48 -4.86 29.20 3.17
CA VAL A 48 -4.92 27.76 2.95
C VAL A 48 -4.87 27.44 1.46
N GLU A 49 -5.66 28.12 0.64
CA GLU A 49 -5.65 27.95 -0.81
C GLU A 49 -4.26 28.19 -1.41
N ARG A 50 -3.62 29.30 -1.02
CA ARG A 50 -2.27 29.61 -1.49
C ARG A 50 -1.22 28.59 -1.03
N ARG A 51 -1.35 28.07 0.20
CA ARG A 51 -0.49 26.98 0.67
C ARG A 51 -0.65 25.73 -0.18
N ASN A 52 -1.88 25.36 -0.54
CA ASN A 52 -2.16 24.21 -1.39
C ASN A 52 -1.61 24.39 -2.81
N GLU A 53 -1.75 25.58 -3.41
CA GLU A 53 -1.15 25.89 -4.72
C GLU A 53 0.38 25.71 -4.71
N LEU A 54 1.05 26.15 -3.64
CA LEU A 54 2.49 25.98 -3.48
C LEU A 54 2.87 24.50 -3.33
N VAL A 55 2.04 23.69 -2.66
CA VAL A 55 2.25 22.23 -2.55
C VAL A 55 2.06 21.55 -3.91
N ASP A 56 1.01 21.90 -4.65
CA ASP A 56 0.75 21.35 -5.99
C ASP A 56 1.90 21.70 -6.95
N GLY A 57 2.36 22.95 -6.93
CA GLY A 57 3.53 23.37 -7.69
C GLY A 57 4.82 22.64 -7.27
N THR A 58 4.97 22.35 -5.97
CA THR A 58 6.11 21.57 -5.46
C THR A 58 6.07 20.14 -5.96
N LEU A 59 4.91 19.49 -5.96
CA LEU A 59 4.74 18.15 -6.54
C LEU A 59 5.18 18.13 -8.00
N GLU A 60 4.77 19.13 -8.77
CA GLU A 60 5.14 19.24 -10.17
C GLU A 60 6.65 19.50 -10.37
N ALA A 61 7.24 20.34 -9.52
CA ALA A 61 8.69 20.57 -9.50
C ALA A 61 9.48 19.27 -9.24
N ILE A 62 9.01 18.47 -8.27
CA ILE A 62 9.61 17.17 -7.95
C ILE A 62 9.51 16.20 -9.13
N ARG A 63 8.36 16.13 -9.81
CA ARG A 63 8.18 15.28 -11.00
C ARG A 63 9.14 15.64 -12.13
N ARG A 64 9.41 16.92 -12.31
CA ARG A 64 10.28 17.41 -13.40
C ARG A 64 11.76 17.34 -13.07
N ARG A 65 12.14 17.65 -11.83
CA ARG A 65 13.55 17.80 -11.43
C ARG A 65 14.10 16.62 -10.63
N GLY A 66 13.22 15.74 -10.16
CA GLY A 66 13.58 14.60 -9.32
C GLY A 66 13.51 14.89 -7.82
N SER A 67 13.74 13.86 -7.04
CA SER A 67 13.53 13.82 -5.59
C SER A 67 14.58 14.61 -4.78
N ASN A 68 15.72 14.96 -5.36
CA ASN A 68 16.80 15.69 -4.67
C ASN A 68 16.65 17.21 -4.75
N VAL A 69 15.56 17.70 -5.28
CA VAL A 69 15.32 19.12 -5.48
C VAL A 69 15.41 19.92 -4.18
N SER A 70 16.11 21.07 -4.22
CA SER A 70 16.28 21.99 -3.11
C SER A 70 15.11 22.99 -3.00
N MET A 71 15.00 23.68 -1.86
CA MET A 71 14.00 24.74 -1.66
C MET A 71 14.16 25.89 -2.66
N ASP A 72 15.38 26.20 -3.10
CA ASP A 72 15.64 27.24 -4.09
C ASP A 72 15.17 26.85 -5.49
N GLU A 73 15.43 25.59 -5.87
CA GLU A 73 14.99 25.04 -7.16
C GLU A 73 13.46 24.88 -7.20
N ILE A 74 12.84 24.45 -6.09
CA ILE A 74 11.37 24.40 -5.97
C ILE A 74 10.81 25.81 -6.16
N ALA A 75 11.32 26.82 -5.45
CA ALA A 75 10.87 28.21 -5.56
C ALA A 75 10.99 28.74 -6.98
N ALA A 76 12.12 28.49 -7.64
CA ALA A 76 12.36 28.89 -9.04
C ALA A 76 11.38 28.21 -10.00
N GLU A 77 11.13 26.91 -9.83
CA GLU A 77 10.23 26.12 -10.69
C GLU A 77 8.78 26.60 -10.61
N ILE A 78 8.30 26.96 -9.41
CA ILE A 78 6.93 27.45 -9.21
C ILE A 78 6.80 28.97 -9.34
N GLY A 79 7.89 29.67 -9.74
CA GLY A 79 7.85 31.10 -10.02
C GLY A 79 7.66 32.00 -8.78
N VAL A 80 8.17 31.58 -7.61
CA VAL A 80 8.12 32.38 -6.37
C VAL A 80 9.52 32.55 -5.77
N SER A 81 9.69 33.54 -4.88
CA SER A 81 10.93 33.63 -4.11
C SER A 81 10.98 32.61 -2.99
N LYS A 82 12.20 32.19 -2.61
CA LYS A 82 12.43 31.33 -1.43
C LYS A 82 11.76 31.88 -0.16
N THR A 83 11.77 33.21 0.01
CA THR A 83 11.12 33.90 1.13
C THR A 83 9.60 33.65 1.14
N VAL A 84 8.97 33.54 -0.03
CA VAL A 84 7.54 33.20 -0.11
C VAL A 84 7.30 31.80 0.37
N LEU A 85 8.12 30.82 0.01
CA LEU A 85 7.98 29.45 0.54
C LEU A 85 8.11 29.42 2.06
N TYR A 86 9.14 30.04 2.64
CA TYR A 86 9.33 30.07 4.10
C TYR A 86 8.27 30.87 4.87
N ARG A 87 7.46 31.67 4.21
CA ARG A 87 6.28 32.31 4.82
C ARG A 87 5.13 31.30 5.05
N TYR A 88 5.06 30.24 4.25
CA TYR A 88 4.00 29.21 4.33
C TYR A 88 4.46 27.91 4.94
N PHE A 89 5.76 27.62 4.91
CA PHE A 89 6.37 26.40 5.44
C PHE A 89 7.53 26.76 6.35
N VAL A 90 7.52 26.20 7.55
CA VAL A 90 8.55 26.48 8.57
C VAL A 90 9.93 26.06 8.09
N ASP A 91 9.99 24.89 7.44
CA ASP A 91 11.21 24.30 6.89
C ASP A 91 10.88 23.34 5.73
N LYS A 92 11.92 22.68 5.21
CA LYS A 92 11.77 21.67 4.15
C LYS A 92 10.92 20.48 4.61
N ASN A 93 10.97 20.12 5.90
CA ASN A 93 10.19 19.01 6.43
C ASN A 93 8.69 19.33 6.46
N ASP A 94 8.29 20.56 6.84
CA ASP A 94 6.88 21.00 6.78
C ASP A 94 6.38 20.97 5.34
N LEU A 95 7.18 21.40 4.36
CA LEU A 95 6.82 21.29 2.94
C LEU A 95 6.72 19.81 2.51
N THR A 96 7.71 18.97 2.87
CA THR A 96 7.69 17.53 2.55
C THR A 96 6.46 16.85 3.11
N THR A 97 6.09 17.19 4.33
CA THR A 97 4.87 16.75 5.00
C THR A 97 3.62 17.12 4.20
N ALA A 98 3.53 18.38 3.81
CA ALA A 98 2.37 18.86 3.03
C ALA A 98 2.29 18.18 1.66
N VAL A 99 3.43 17.96 1.00
CA VAL A 99 3.53 17.22 -0.27
C VAL A 99 3.04 15.78 -0.11
N MET A 100 3.48 15.09 0.94
CA MET A 100 3.06 13.72 1.23
C MET A 100 1.55 13.64 1.48
N MET A 101 1.02 14.52 2.32
CA MET A 101 -0.42 14.57 2.60
C MET A 101 -1.23 14.87 1.33
N ARG A 102 -0.73 15.77 0.49
CA ARG A 102 -1.38 16.10 -0.79
C ARG A 102 -1.40 14.91 -1.73
N PHE A 103 -0.26 14.24 -1.91
CA PHE A 103 -0.15 13.02 -2.72
C PHE A 103 -1.10 11.92 -2.21
N ALA A 104 -1.13 11.70 -0.90
CA ALA A 104 -2.04 10.74 -0.30
C ALA A 104 -3.52 11.11 -0.58
N GLN A 105 -3.90 12.37 -0.38
CA GLN A 105 -5.29 12.84 -0.55
C GLN A 105 -5.75 12.87 -2.01
N THR A 106 -4.87 13.21 -2.95
CA THR A 106 -5.26 13.38 -4.36
C THR A 106 -5.09 12.13 -5.20
N THR A 107 -4.24 11.20 -4.78
CA THR A 107 -3.88 10.03 -5.59
C THR A 107 -4.13 8.72 -4.84
N LEU A 108 -3.50 8.51 -3.69
CA LEU A 108 -3.54 7.21 -3.02
C LEU A 108 -4.90 6.89 -2.42
N ILE A 109 -5.46 7.80 -1.60
CA ILE A 109 -6.75 7.57 -0.92
C ILE A 109 -7.91 7.37 -1.89
N PRO A 110 -8.09 8.16 -2.97
CA PRO A 110 -9.14 7.92 -3.95
C PRO A 110 -9.02 6.56 -4.65
N ASN A 111 -7.81 6.14 -5.02
CA ASN A 111 -7.58 4.84 -5.64
C ASN A 111 -7.88 3.69 -4.66
N MET A 112 -7.46 3.82 -3.41
CA MET A 112 -7.77 2.85 -2.36
C MET A 112 -9.27 2.79 -2.06
N ALA A 113 -9.96 3.93 -1.98
CA ALA A 113 -11.40 3.98 -1.77
C ALA A 113 -12.16 3.28 -2.90
N LYS A 114 -11.73 3.46 -4.15
CA LYS A 114 -12.29 2.76 -5.31
C LYS A 114 -12.12 1.25 -5.19
N ALA A 115 -10.93 0.77 -4.83
CA ALA A 115 -10.67 -0.65 -4.61
C ALA A 115 -11.54 -1.23 -3.49
N LEU A 116 -11.65 -0.51 -2.36
CA LEU A 116 -12.46 -0.92 -1.21
C LEU A 116 -13.98 -0.93 -1.50
N SER A 117 -14.44 -0.14 -2.48
CA SER A 117 -15.86 -0.10 -2.89
C SER A 117 -16.24 -1.16 -3.93
N SER A 118 -15.28 -1.92 -4.43
CA SER A 118 -15.52 -3.00 -5.38
C SER A 118 -16.17 -4.21 -4.71
N ASN A 119 -17.00 -4.95 -5.47
CA ASN A 119 -17.65 -6.18 -4.99
C ASN A 119 -16.73 -7.40 -5.23
N LEU A 120 -15.50 -7.32 -4.72
CA LEU A 120 -14.50 -8.39 -4.81
C LEU A 120 -14.60 -9.33 -3.62
N ASP A 121 -14.25 -10.58 -3.82
CA ASP A 121 -14.08 -11.53 -2.71
C ASP A 121 -12.90 -11.15 -1.81
N GLY A 122 -12.69 -11.89 -0.74
CA GLY A 122 -11.65 -11.55 0.24
C GLY A 122 -10.22 -11.61 -0.34
N TYR A 123 -9.94 -12.60 -1.18
CA TYR A 123 -8.64 -12.75 -1.84
C TYR A 123 -8.41 -11.66 -2.89
N GLU A 124 -9.36 -11.50 -3.79
CA GLU A 124 -9.28 -10.49 -4.86
C GLU A 124 -9.16 -9.08 -4.28
N LEU A 125 -9.89 -8.78 -3.22
CA LEU A 125 -9.79 -7.48 -2.54
C LEU A 125 -8.43 -7.28 -1.89
N THR A 126 -7.88 -8.30 -1.22
CA THR A 126 -6.54 -8.21 -0.62
C THR A 126 -5.50 -7.92 -1.71
N ARG A 127 -5.56 -8.65 -2.83
CA ARG A 127 -4.67 -8.44 -3.97
C ARG A 127 -4.85 -7.06 -4.59
N GLU A 128 -6.09 -6.61 -4.78
CA GLU A 128 -6.39 -5.32 -5.39
C GLU A 128 -5.91 -4.13 -4.54
N ILE A 129 -6.06 -4.19 -3.23
CA ILE A 129 -5.56 -3.16 -2.30
C ILE A 129 -4.03 -3.05 -2.41
N ILE A 130 -3.32 -4.18 -2.39
CA ILE A 130 -1.87 -4.23 -2.52
C ILE A 130 -1.44 -3.73 -3.90
N ARG A 131 -2.11 -4.17 -4.96
CA ARG A 131 -1.87 -3.75 -6.34
C ARG A 131 -2.00 -2.24 -6.50
N VAL A 132 -3.10 -1.67 -6.00
CA VAL A 132 -3.34 -0.22 -6.07
C VAL A 132 -2.23 0.55 -5.36
N TYR A 133 -1.80 0.09 -4.18
CA TYR A 133 -0.71 0.74 -3.45
C TYR A 133 0.61 0.69 -4.23
N VAL A 134 1.06 -0.51 -4.61
CA VAL A 134 2.34 -0.73 -5.31
C VAL A 134 2.38 0.05 -6.62
N HIS A 135 1.33 -0.04 -7.46
CA HIS A 135 1.29 0.67 -8.73
C HIS A 135 1.22 2.19 -8.56
N THR A 136 0.46 2.69 -7.57
CA THR A 136 0.40 4.14 -7.30
C THR A 136 1.78 4.69 -6.92
N VAL A 137 2.51 3.97 -6.08
CA VAL A 137 3.88 4.37 -5.68
C VAL A 137 4.86 4.21 -6.84
N ALA A 138 4.76 3.13 -7.61
CA ALA A 138 5.62 2.88 -8.77
C ALA A 138 5.40 3.88 -9.92
N ALA A 139 4.18 4.36 -10.10
CA ALA A 139 3.85 5.35 -11.12
C ALA A 139 4.39 6.76 -10.78
N GLU A 140 4.61 7.05 -9.51
CA GLU A 140 5.06 8.36 -9.01
C GLU A 140 6.34 8.23 -8.17
N PRO A 141 7.45 7.73 -8.76
CA PRO A 141 8.64 7.38 -7.98
C PRO A 141 9.34 8.60 -7.37
N GLU A 142 9.35 9.75 -8.04
CA GLU A 142 10.07 10.93 -7.56
C GLU A 142 9.40 11.61 -6.36
N PRO A 143 8.06 11.86 -6.32
CA PRO A 143 7.37 12.27 -5.11
C PRO A 143 7.58 11.32 -3.93
N TYR A 144 7.51 10.02 -4.17
CA TYR A 144 7.76 9.02 -3.13
C TYR A 144 9.18 9.09 -2.58
N ARG A 145 10.19 9.11 -3.44
CA ARG A 145 11.60 9.24 -3.04
C ARG A 145 11.88 10.55 -2.31
N PHE A 146 11.29 11.66 -2.79
CA PHE A 146 11.41 12.96 -2.12
C PHE A 146 10.93 12.89 -0.67
N VAL A 147 9.77 12.32 -0.44
CA VAL A 147 9.22 12.11 0.90
C VAL A 147 10.17 11.24 1.72
N MET A 148 10.62 10.11 1.18
CA MET A 148 11.51 9.19 1.89
C MET A 148 12.87 9.83 2.23
N ALA A 149 13.49 10.56 1.33
CA ALA A 149 14.80 11.19 1.54
C ALA A 149 14.75 12.36 2.54
N ASN A 150 13.67 13.13 2.53
CA ASN A 150 13.53 14.33 3.35
C ASN A 150 12.77 14.10 4.67
N SER A 151 12.36 12.86 4.92
CA SER A 151 11.72 12.48 6.15
C SER A 151 12.76 12.29 7.26
N SER A 152 13.10 13.24 8.18
CA SER A 152 14.05 13.12 9.31
C SER A 152 13.41 12.52 10.58
N ALA A 153 14.11 12.36 11.71
CA ALA A 153 13.61 11.74 12.94
C ALA A 153 12.37 12.41 13.57
N SER A 154 12.06 13.67 13.24
CA SER A 154 10.75 14.32 13.49
C SER A 154 9.61 13.73 12.62
N LYS A 155 9.94 12.86 11.70
CA LYS A 155 9.17 12.12 10.73
C LYS A 155 8.15 11.16 11.26
N SER A 156 8.49 10.59 12.39
CA SER A 156 7.70 9.56 13.04
C SER A 156 6.22 9.94 13.12
N LYS A 157 5.91 11.22 13.33
CA LYS A 157 4.53 11.66 13.52
C LYS A 157 3.74 11.80 12.21
N VAL A 158 4.35 12.26 11.15
CA VAL A 158 3.61 12.59 9.91
C VAL A 158 3.50 11.41 8.95
N MET A 159 4.56 10.62 8.81
CA MET A 159 4.42 9.31 8.15
C MET A 159 3.44 8.45 8.94
N ALA A 160 3.56 8.42 10.26
CA ALA A 160 2.58 7.78 11.11
C ALA A 160 1.15 8.29 10.87
N ASP A 161 0.93 9.57 10.62
CA ASP A 161 -0.42 10.12 10.40
C ASP A 161 -1.02 9.65 9.06
N SER A 162 -0.26 9.60 7.96
CA SER A 162 -0.78 9.11 6.68
C SER A 162 -0.94 7.59 6.65
N GLU A 163 -0.01 6.86 7.23
CA GLU A 163 -0.08 5.41 7.44
C GLU A 163 -1.27 5.04 8.33
N GLN A 164 -1.48 5.82 9.39
CA GLN A 164 -2.63 5.66 10.27
C GLN A 164 -3.97 5.83 9.54
N ILE A 165 -4.07 6.72 8.56
CA ILE A 165 -5.31 6.90 7.79
C ILE A 165 -5.62 5.60 7.03
N ILE A 166 -4.65 5.06 6.29
CA ILE A 166 -4.83 3.83 5.51
C ILE A 166 -5.10 2.64 6.44
N ALA A 167 -4.32 2.51 7.51
CA ALA A 167 -4.51 1.44 8.50
C ALA A 167 -5.89 1.51 9.17
N ARG A 168 -6.37 2.70 9.51
CA ARG A 168 -7.73 2.91 10.05
C ARG A 168 -8.82 2.55 9.05
N MET A 169 -8.65 2.92 7.77
CA MET A 169 -9.60 2.53 6.72
C MET A 169 -9.68 1.01 6.59
N LEU A 170 -8.53 0.33 6.57
CA LEU A 170 -8.45 -1.13 6.56
C LEU A 170 -9.07 -1.72 7.83
N ALA A 171 -8.77 -1.17 9.00
CA ALA A 171 -9.32 -1.64 10.28
C ALA A 171 -10.85 -1.53 10.34
N VAL A 172 -11.43 -0.43 9.84
CA VAL A 172 -12.89 -0.25 9.77
C VAL A 172 -13.51 -1.30 8.87
N MET A 173 -12.94 -1.54 7.70
CA MET A 173 -13.41 -2.57 6.76
C MET A 173 -13.32 -3.98 7.36
N LEU A 174 -12.17 -4.35 7.92
CA LEU A 174 -11.96 -5.67 8.55
C LEU A 174 -12.92 -5.87 9.72
N ARG A 175 -13.05 -4.88 10.60
CA ARG A 175 -13.95 -4.95 11.77
C ARG A 175 -15.39 -5.20 11.35
N ARG A 176 -15.85 -4.51 10.31
CA ARG A 176 -17.20 -4.70 9.79
C ARG A 176 -17.38 -6.13 9.27
N ARG A 177 -16.49 -6.62 8.39
CA ARG A 177 -16.57 -7.96 7.81
C ARG A 177 -16.52 -9.06 8.87
N MET A 178 -15.61 -8.93 9.83
CA MET A 178 -15.48 -9.90 10.92
C MET A 178 -16.71 -9.88 11.85
N ALA A 179 -17.24 -8.71 12.18
CA ALA A 179 -18.45 -8.59 12.99
C ALA A 179 -19.68 -9.21 12.29
N GLU A 180 -19.83 -8.97 10.98
CA GLU A 180 -20.90 -9.58 10.16
C GLU A 180 -20.78 -11.12 10.11
N ALA A 181 -19.54 -11.64 10.21
CA ALA A 181 -19.26 -13.08 10.31
C ALA A 181 -19.32 -13.63 11.75
N GLY A 182 -19.65 -12.81 12.76
CA GLY A 182 -19.71 -13.23 14.17
C GLY A 182 -18.32 -13.52 14.80
N MET A 183 -17.26 -12.97 14.24
CA MET A 183 -15.87 -13.19 14.67
C MET A 183 -15.43 -12.15 15.73
N ASP A 184 -14.40 -12.49 16.51
CA ASP A 184 -13.76 -11.55 17.42
C ASP A 184 -12.99 -10.46 16.65
N THR A 185 -13.29 -9.20 16.96
CA THR A 185 -12.71 -8.04 16.28
C THR A 185 -11.62 -7.31 17.05
N ARG A 186 -11.25 -7.80 18.25
CA ARG A 186 -10.28 -7.12 19.14
C ARG A 186 -8.89 -6.98 18.53
N GLY A 187 -8.49 -7.92 17.67
CA GLY A 187 -7.19 -7.93 16.98
C GLY A 187 -7.14 -7.10 15.70
N VAL A 188 -8.24 -6.54 15.24
CA VAL A 188 -8.32 -5.87 13.93
C VAL A 188 -7.34 -4.70 13.80
N GLU A 189 -7.17 -3.90 14.84
CA GLU A 189 -6.30 -2.72 14.78
C GLU A 189 -4.82 -3.11 14.59
N PRO A 190 -4.19 -3.94 15.45
CA PRO A 190 -2.82 -4.37 15.24
C PRO A 190 -2.60 -5.11 13.91
N TRP A 191 -3.57 -5.90 13.43
CA TRP A 191 -3.46 -6.56 12.13
C TRP A 191 -3.46 -5.58 10.97
N ALA A 192 -4.32 -4.57 11.00
CA ALA A 192 -4.35 -3.54 9.96
C ALA A 192 -3.03 -2.76 9.89
N TYR A 193 -2.47 -2.38 11.05
CA TYR A 193 -1.16 -1.72 11.11
C TYR A 193 -0.02 -2.62 10.61
N LEU A 194 -0.04 -3.91 10.97
CA LEU A 194 0.97 -4.86 10.50
C LEU A 194 0.92 -5.02 8.97
N ILE A 195 -0.27 -5.20 8.39
CA ILE A 195 -0.45 -5.37 6.95
C ILE A 195 0.00 -4.10 6.21
N VAL A 196 -0.50 -2.93 6.62
CA VAL A 196 -0.17 -1.65 5.96
C VAL A 196 1.32 -1.35 6.08
N GLY A 197 1.90 -1.45 7.28
CA GLY A 197 3.32 -1.21 7.51
C GLY A 197 4.22 -2.21 6.78
N GLY A 198 3.85 -3.48 6.75
CA GLY A 198 4.57 -4.54 6.04
C GLY A 198 4.58 -4.32 4.53
N VAL A 199 3.42 -4.06 3.92
CA VAL A 199 3.29 -3.75 2.49
C VAL A 199 4.10 -2.50 2.13
N GLN A 200 4.01 -1.47 2.95
CA GLN A 200 4.72 -0.21 2.72
C GLN A 200 6.24 -0.39 2.80
N LEU A 201 6.74 -1.04 3.84
CA LEU A 201 8.17 -1.28 4.02
C LEU A 201 8.75 -2.15 2.89
N ALA A 202 8.03 -3.20 2.50
CA ALA A 202 8.43 -4.06 1.38
C ALA A 202 8.45 -3.30 0.05
N THR A 203 7.43 -2.47 -0.23
CA THR A 203 7.38 -1.63 -1.43
C THR A 203 8.52 -0.60 -1.43
N HIS A 204 8.82 0.01 -0.28
CA HIS A 204 9.95 0.93 -0.14
C HIS A 204 11.30 0.25 -0.43
N SER A 205 11.53 -0.94 0.13
CA SER A 205 12.73 -1.73 -0.14
C SER A 205 12.86 -2.09 -1.62
N TRP A 206 11.77 -2.52 -2.23
CA TRP A 206 11.72 -2.84 -3.66
C TRP A 206 11.99 -1.61 -4.55
N MET A 207 11.39 -0.46 -4.25
CA MET A 207 11.64 0.79 -4.99
C MET A 207 13.10 1.22 -4.96
N SER A 208 13.81 0.93 -3.87
CA SER A 208 15.23 1.24 -3.71
C SER A 208 16.12 0.24 -4.47
N HIS A 209 15.72 -1.03 -4.51
CA HIS A 209 16.47 -2.13 -5.12
C HIS A 209 15.51 -3.11 -5.83
N PRO A 210 15.04 -2.79 -7.03
CA PRO A 210 14.08 -3.62 -7.76
C PRO A 210 14.74 -4.91 -8.22
N ARG A 211 14.49 -6.02 -7.50
CA ARG A 211 15.01 -7.36 -7.81
C ARG A 211 13.97 -8.27 -8.47
N MET A 212 12.74 -7.81 -8.59
CA MET A 212 11.61 -8.53 -9.18
C MET A 212 10.66 -7.54 -9.85
N SER A 213 9.71 -8.01 -10.63
CA SER A 213 8.66 -7.19 -11.22
C SER A 213 7.70 -6.64 -10.14
N ALA A 214 6.95 -5.59 -10.46
CA ALA A 214 5.91 -5.09 -9.57
C ALA A 214 4.81 -6.14 -9.32
N ASP A 215 4.48 -6.93 -10.35
CA ASP A 215 3.47 -8.00 -10.25
C ASP A 215 3.93 -9.13 -9.35
N ASP A 216 5.19 -9.56 -9.44
CA ASP A 216 5.75 -10.56 -8.51
C ASP A 216 5.72 -10.05 -7.07
N LEU A 217 6.09 -8.78 -6.84
CA LEU A 217 5.99 -8.17 -5.51
C LEU A 217 4.56 -8.20 -4.98
N ILE A 218 3.59 -7.81 -5.81
CA ILE A 218 2.17 -7.83 -5.46
C ILE A 218 1.74 -9.24 -5.07
N ASP A 219 2.13 -10.25 -5.85
CA ASP A 219 1.74 -11.64 -5.60
C ASP A 219 2.37 -12.19 -4.32
N TYR A 220 3.65 -11.91 -4.03
CA TYR A 220 4.30 -12.29 -2.77
C TYR A 220 3.66 -11.62 -1.55
N LEU A 221 3.36 -10.32 -1.65
CA LEU A 221 2.70 -9.59 -0.57
C LEU A 221 1.25 -10.07 -0.35
N THR A 222 0.56 -10.41 -1.45
CA THR A 222 -0.79 -10.99 -1.39
C THR A 222 -0.76 -12.36 -0.76
N MET A 223 0.19 -13.22 -1.14
CA MET A 223 0.36 -14.56 -0.57
C MET A 223 0.51 -14.50 0.95
N LEU A 224 1.41 -13.64 1.44
CA LEU A 224 1.64 -13.49 2.88
C LEU A 224 0.40 -12.94 3.60
N SER A 225 -0.16 -11.83 3.10
CA SER A 225 -1.30 -11.16 3.72
C SER A 225 -2.54 -12.04 3.73
N TRP A 226 -2.81 -12.74 2.64
CA TRP A 226 -3.94 -13.68 2.53
C TRP A 226 -3.78 -14.88 3.44
N SER A 227 -2.57 -15.48 3.51
CA SER A 227 -2.31 -16.61 4.43
C SER A 227 -2.50 -16.21 5.89
N ALA A 228 -2.07 -15.00 6.27
CA ALA A 228 -2.30 -14.47 7.61
C ALA A 228 -3.80 -14.27 7.90
N LEU A 229 -4.54 -13.69 6.95
CA LEU A 229 -5.99 -13.50 7.08
C LEU A 229 -6.73 -14.85 7.19
N CYS A 230 -6.35 -15.86 6.41
CA CYS A 230 -6.92 -17.21 6.53
C CYS A 230 -6.69 -17.80 7.93
N GLY A 231 -5.48 -17.68 8.48
CA GLY A 231 -5.20 -18.14 9.83
C GLY A 231 -6.01 -17.42 10.92
N ILE A 232 -6.25 -16.10 10.75
CA ILE A 232 -7.12 -15.33 11.63
C ILE A 232 -8.56 -15.84 11.56
N VAL A 233 -9.06 -16.11 10.34
CA VAL A 233 -10.43 -16.62 10.12
C VAL A 233 -10.59 -18.00 10.71
N GLU A 234 -9.59 -18.88 10.61
CA GLU A 234 -9.61 -20.24 11.16
C GLU A 234 -9.86 -20.28 12.67
N VAL A 235 -9.30 -19.31 13.39
CA VAL A 235 -9.50 -19.19 14.85
C VAL A 235 -10.64 -18.22 15.22
N GLY A 236 -11.46 -17.80 14.24
CA GLY A 236 -12.55 -16.84 14.45
C GLY A 236 -12.09 -15.48 15.01
N GLY A 237 -10.82 -15.08 14.76
CA GLY A 237 -10.22 -13.88 15.31
C GLY A 237 -9.92 -13.95 16.82
N SER A 238 -10.16 -15.09 17.49
CA SER A 238 -10.10 -15.24 18.92
C SER A 238 -8.68 -15.57 19.40
N LEU A 239 -8.12 -14.67 20.22
CA LEU A 239 -6.82 -14.90 20.87
C LEU A 239 -6.86 -16.09 21.83
N GLU A 240 -7.99 -16.36 22.47
CA GLU A 240 -8.18 -17.49 23.37
C GLU A 240 -8.14 -18.81 22.61
N VAL A 241 -8.87 -18.90 21.48
CA VAL A 241 -8.85 -20.08 20.61
C VAL A 241 -7.43 -20.31 20.09
N PHE A 242 -6.77 -19.26 19.61
CA PHE A 242 -5.40 -19.33 19.09
C PHE A 242 -4.42 -19.89 20.15
N ARG A 243 -4.48 -19.39 21.40
CA ARG A 243 -3.58 -19.83 22.47
C ARG A 243 -3.78 -21.29 22.89
N ASN A 244 -5.01 -21.79 22.77
CA ASN A 244 -5.37 -23.14 23.18
C ASN A 244 -5.23 -24.18 22.06
N GLN A 245 -4.93 -23.77 20.84
CA GLN A 245 -4.64 -24.69 19.73
C GLN A 245 -3.17 -25.11 19.73
N PRO A 246 -2.87 -26.37 19.35
CA PRO A 246 -1.49 -26.76 19.09
C PRO A 246 -0.93 -26.02 17.88
N HIS A 247 0.32 -25.57 17.99
CA HIS A 247 1.06 -24.91 16.90
C HIS A 247 2.17 -25.83 16.37
N PRO A 248 1.82 -26.91 15.60
CA PRO A 248 2.84 -27.78 15.05
C PRO A 248 3.71 -27.02 14.06
N PRO A 249 4.99 -27.38 13.93
CA PRO A 249 5.84 -26.80 12.91
C PRO A 249 5.25 -27.04 11.52
N PRO A 250 5.43 -26.11 10.57
CA PRO A 250 4.93 -26.29 9.22
C PRO A 250 5.55 -27.53 8.59
N VAL A 251 4.71 -28.37 7.99
CA VAL A 251 5.16 -29.52 7.20
C VAL A 251 5.70 -28.97 5.89
N LEU A 252 7.02 -29.06 5.72
CA LEU A 252 7.65 -28.68 4.46
C LEU A 252 7.13 -29.59 3.35
N PRO A 253 6.78 -29.05 2.17
CA PRO A 253 6.47 -29.87 1.01
C PRO A 253 7.66 -30.76 0.71
N LYS A 254 7.42 -32.07 0.54
CA LYS A 254 8.45 -33.00 0.06
C LYS A 254 8.99 -32.38 -1.23
N THR A 255 10.31 -32.18 -1.29
CA THR A 255 11.04 -31.63 -2.44
C THR A 255 10.38 -32.10 -3.72
N ILE A 256 9.93 -31.17 -4.55
CA ILE A 256 9.52 -31.46 -5.91
C ILE A 256 10.82 -31.91 -6.57
N THR A 257 11.02 -33.22 -6.67
CA THR A 257 12.11 -33.81 -7.44
C THR A 257 11.95 -33.22 -8.85
N GLU A 258 12.95 -32.47 -9.30
CA GLU A 258 13.09 -32.00 -10.65
C GLU A 258 12.74 -33.18 -11.58
N LYS A 259 11.73 -32.98 -12.41
CA LYS A 259 11.45 -33.86 -13.52
C LYS A 259 12.66 -33.75 -14.44
N THR A 260 13.59 -34.67 -14.28
CA THR A 260 14.69 -34.85 -15.23
C THR A 260 14.07 -34.94 -16.63
N PRO A 261 14.51 -34.12 -17.59
CA PRO A 261 14.08 -34.31 -18.97
C PRO A 261 14.47 -35.73 -19.36
N THR A 262 13.50 -36.54 -19.65
CA THR A 262 13.71 -37.85 -20.29
C THR A 262 14.43 -37.60 -21.60
N ASP A 263 15.69 -37.93 -21.60
CA ASP A 263 16.54 -38.05 -22.77
C ASP A 263 15.93 -39.13 -23.68
N GLY A 264 15.18 -38.69 -24.64
CA GLY A 264 14.56 -39.52 -25.67
C GLY A 264 15.23 -39.24 -26.99
N SER A 265 16.37 -39.84 -27.22
CA SER A 265 16.79 -40.19 -28.59
C SER A 265 18.17 -40.80 -28.57
N ALA A 266 18.23 -42.08 -28.47
CA ALA A 266 19.35 -42.84 -28.99
C ALA A 266 18.77 -44.15 -29.53
N ASN A 267 18.54 -44.20 -30.80
CA ASN A 267 18.74 -45.36 -31.67
C ASN A 267 18.23 -45.03 -33.06
N ASP A 268 19.13 -44.86 -33.96
CA ASP A 268 19.10 -45.52 -35.26
C ASP A 268 20.17 -44.91 -36.17
N ALA A 269 21.28 -45.60 -36.30
CA ALA A 269 22.01 -45.71 -37.54
C ALA A 269 23.25 -46.58 -37.33
N ALA A 270 23.03 -47.86 -37.29
CA ALA A 270 24.05 -48.81 -37.68
C ALA A 270 23.90 -49.14 -39.17
N ALA A 271 25.01 -49.29 -39.86
CA ALA A 271 25.21 -49.89 -41.15
C ALA A 271 25.57 -48.94 -42.32
N ASN A 272 26.82 -48.82 -42.59
CA ASN A 272 27.52 -49.24 -43.88
C ASN A 272 28.88 -48.59 -43.79
N GLY A 273 29.98 -49.35 -43.74
CA GLY A 273 30.57 -50.19 -44.80
C GLY A 273 31.44 -49.37 -45.76
N GLY A 274 32.75 -49.60 -45.81
CA GLY A 274 33.54 -49.15 -46.90
C GLY A 274 34.99 -48.76 -46.56
N GLU A 275 35.85 -49.74 -46.76
CA GLU A 275 37.30 -49.67 -46.86
C GLU A 275 37.81 -48.58 -47.81
N ALA A 276 39.03 -48.12 -47.56
CA ALA A 276 40.19 -47.99 -48.49
C ALA A 276 41.14 -46.92 -47.94
N GLU A 277 42.29 -47.24 -47.40
CA GLU A 277 43.61 -47.31 -48.04
C GLU A 277 44.18 -46.00 -48.60
N HIS A 278 45.48 -45.79 -48.23
CA HIS A 278 46.55 -44.99 -48.84
C HIS A 278 46.47 -43.43 -48.66
N GLU A 279 47.43 -42.84 -48.13
CA GLU A 279 48.87 -42.59 -48.12
C GLU A 279 49.27 -41.72 -46.92
#